data_03b2b9bf6a2300438f2be83e99b36373
#
_entry.id   03b2b9bf6a2300438f2be83e99b36373
#
_cell.length_a   1.000
_cell.length_b   1.000
_cell.length_c   1.000
_cell.angle_alpha   90.00
_cell.angle_beta   90.00
_cell.angle_gamma   90.00
#
_symmetry.space_group_name_H-M   'P 1'
#
loop_
_entity.id
_entity.type
_entity.pdbx_description
1 polymer ?
#
loop_
_entity_poly.entity_id
_entity_poly.type
_entity_poly.pdbx_seq_one_letter_code
_entity_poly.pdbx_strand_id
1 'polypeptide(L)'
;DIRRAGLLHNLVVFPKTGFGGKYVLLSGERRLRALRLLVEQDKREQEEKQLPNRMSEWQKVQCKVVRNLTENEKVVYIDSANLQVRGGISNERVMRQAAARFVENLQKAPYNLSAAEAKKALKEVSPLNSRTIDKALSIQNDLNPDLRRLLDEEFLNRAECETYLRLTLEEQARAAAVFLKIAALDP
;
A
#
# COMPACT_ATOMS: atom_id res chain seq x y z
N ASP A 1 -4.87 -17.74 10.83
CA ASP A 1 -6.31 -17.92 11.02
C ASP A 1 -6.74 -17.28 12.35
N ILE A 2 -7.39 -16.09 12.27
CA ILE A 2 -7.79 -15.27 13.43
C ILE A 2 -8.77 -16.04 14.34
N ARG A 3 -9.68 -16.83 13.77
CA ARG A 3 -10.66 -17.62 14.56
C ARG A 3 -10.00 -18.63 15.49
N ARG A 4 -8.85 -19.17 15.12
CA ARG A 4 -8.13 -20.19 15.92
C ARG A 4 -7.13 -19.59 16.91
N ALA A 5 -6.37 -18.59 16.44
CA ALA A 5 -5.21 -18.07 17.18
C ALA A 5 -5.49 -16.69 17.82
N GLY A 6 -6.67 -16.13 17.61
CA GLY A 6 -6.94 -14.75 17.97
C GLY A 6 -6.19 -13.74 17.09
N LEU A 7 -6.22 -12.49 17.49
CA LEU A 7 -5.53 -11.40 16.80
C LEU A 7 -4.09 -11.29 17.32
N LEU A 8 -3.13 -11.94 16.63
CA LEU A 8 -1.71 -11.95 17.05
C LEU A 8 -1.05 -10.58 17.02
N HIS A 9 -1.51 -9.68 16.15
CA HIS A 9 -1.01 -8.31 16.02
C HIS A 9 -2.17 -7.33 16.01
N ASN A 10 -2.11 -6.35 16.90
CA ASN A 10 -3.14 -5.33 17.02
C ASN A 10 -3.33 -4.54 15.73
N LEU A 11 -4.55 -4.07 15.51
CA LEU A 11 -4.81 -3.01 14.53
C LEU A 11 -4.13 -1.73 15.01
N VAL A 12 -3.66 -0.90 14.07
CA VAL A 12 -3.11 0.42 14.41
C VAL A 12 -4.07 1.49 13.90
N VAL A 13 -4.48 2.35 14.79
CA VAL A 13 -5.52 3.34 14.52
C VAL A 13 -5.11 4.75 14.98
N PHE A 14 -5.70 5.76 14.36
CA PHE A 14 -5.54 7.17 14.70
C PHE A 14 -6.91 7.78 15.02
N PRO A 15 -7.06 8.58 16.11
CA PRO A 15 -8.33 9.24 16.43
C PRO A 15 -8.73 10.21 15.32
N LYS A 16 -9.99 10.16 14.88
CA LYS A 16 -10.53 11.12 13.91
C LYS A 16 -10.98 12.38 14.64
N THR A 17 -10.33 13.51 14.35
CA THR A 17 -10.65 14.79 14.94
C THR A 17 -12.10 15.20 14.65
N GLY A 18 -12.82 15.72 15.63
CA GLY A 18 -14.21 16.18 15.47
C GLY A 18 -15.29 15.09 15.41
N PHE A 19 -14.91 13.81 15.47
CA PHE A 19 -15.84 12.67 15.43
C PHE A 19 -15.65 11.79 16.65
N GLY A 20 -16.23 12.15 17.78
CA GLY A 20 -16.07 11.46 19.05
C GLY A 20 -16.10 9.93 18.94
N GLY A 21 -15.03 9.28 19.40
CA GLY A 21 -14.89 7.83 19.42
C GLY A 21 -14.65 7.14 18.08
N LYS A 22 -14.51 7.86 16.95
CA LYS A 22 -14.17 7.28 15.65
C LYS A 22 -12.66 7.28 15.41
N TYR A 23 -12.19 6.27 14.71
CA TYR A 23 -10.79 6.07 14.39
C TYR A 23 -10.59 5.81 12.89
N VAL A 24 -9.44 6.24 12.40
CA VAL A 24 -8.94 5.89 11.06
C VAL A 24 -7.94 4.75 11.21
N LEU A 25 -8.06 3.73 10.37
CA LEU A 25 -7.12 2.62 10.35
C LEU A 25 -5.82 3.05 9.66
N LEU A 26 -4.69 2.89 10.34
CA LEU A 26 -3.35 3.12 9.78
C LEU A 26 -2.72 1.81 9.31
N SER A 27 -2.96 0.69 10.00
CA SER A 27 -2.43 -0.62 9.61
C SER A 27 -3.35 -1.75 10.08
N GLY A 28 -3.47 -2.79 9.23
CA GLY A 28 -4.22 -4.00 9.54
C GLY A 28 -5.50 -4.20 8.74
N GLU A 29 -5.63 -3.63 7.54
CA GLU A 29 -6.82 -3.71 6.68
C GLU A 29 -7.31 -5.16 6.46
N ARG A 30 -6.41 -6.09 6.13
CA ARG A 30 -6.75 -7.50 5.95
C ARG A 30 -7.31 -8.12 7.24
N ARG A 31 -6.75 -7.76 8.40
CA ARG A 31 -7.21 -8.20 9.73
C ARG A 31 -8.58 -7.64 10.05
N LEU A 32 -8.80 -6.35 9.80
CA LEU A 32 -10.10 -5.71 9.99
C LEU A 32 -11.19 -6.35 9.11
N ARG A 33 -10.89 -6.65 7.84
CA ARG A 33 -11.82 -7.38 6.95
C ARG A 33 -12.14 -8.77 7.48
N ALA A 34 -11.13 -9.51 7.94
CA ALA A 34 -11.34 -10.83 8.53
C ALA A 34 -12.19 -10.78 9.81
N LEU A 35 -11.97 -9.80 10.69
CA LEU A 35 -12.79 -9.59 11.88
C LEU A 35 -14.26 -9.27 11.52
N ARG A 36 -14.51 -8.44 10.51
CA ARG A 36 -15.87 -8.15 10.02
C ARG A 36 -16.56 -9.42 9.52
N LEU A 37 -15.86 -10.25 8.75
CA LEU A 37 -16.41 -11.53 8.29
C LEU A 37 -16.75 -12.48 9.44
N LEU A 38 -15.92 -12.53 10.49
CA LEU A 38 -16.19 -13.33 11.68
C LEU A 38 -17.44 -12.85 12.41
N VAL A 39 -17.61 -11.53 12.56
CA VAL A 39 -18.83 -10.93 13.15
C VAL A 39 -20.08 -11.32 12.35
N GLU A 40 -20.00 -11.26 11.02
CA GLU A 40 -21.12 -11.65 10.14
C GLU A 40 -21.43 -13.13 10.23
N GLN A 41 -20.41 -13.98 10.29
CA GLN A 41 -20.58 -15.42 10.46
C GLN A 41 -21.25 -15.75 11.81
N ASP A 42 -20.78 -15.16 12.91
CA ASP A 42 -21.37 -15.36 14.22
C ASP A 42 -22.85 -14.95 14.27
N LYS A 43 -23.20 -13.84 13.61
CA LYS A 43 -24.60 -13.40 13.49
C LYS A 43 -25.45 -14.42 12.74
N ARG A 44 -25.00 -14.91 11.59
CA ARG A 44 -25.71 -15.93 10.79
C ARG A 44 -25.89 -17.23 11.58
N GLU A 45 -24.85 -17.69 12.26
CA GLU A 45 -24.93 -18.89 13.11
C GLU A 45 -25.94 -18.74 14.26
N GLN A 46 -26.04 -17.53 14.85
CA GLN A 46 -27.03 -17.25 15.90
C GLN A 46 -28.45 -17.27 15.35
N GLU A 47 -28.68 -16.67 14.18
CA GLU A 47 -29.98 -16.67 13.50
C GLU A 47 -30.41 -18.07 13.10
N GLU A 48 -29.53 -18.85 12.44
CA GLU A 48 -29.83 -20.21 11.99
C GLU A 48 -30.14 -21.18 13.15
N LYS A 49 -29.43 -21.03 14.27
CA LYS A 49 -29.61 -21.87 15.47
C LYS A 49 -30.65 -21.32 16.45
N GLN A 50 -31.32 -20.22 16.11
CA GLN A 50 -32.28 -19.52 16.97
C GLN A 50 -31.70 -19.20 18.37
N LEU A 51 -30.40 -18.87 18.44
CA LEU A 51 -29.73 -18.55 19.68
C LEU A 51 -30.02 -17.10 20.09
N PRO A 52 -29.94 -16.79 21.40
CA PRO A 52 -30.03 -15.41 21.87
C PRO A 52 -29.01 -14.51 21.15
N ASN A 53 -29.45 -13.34 20.70
CA ASN A 53 -28.57 -12.36 20.05
C ASN A 53 -27.48 -11.89 21.05
N ARG A 54 -26.27 -12.41 20.90
CA ARG A 54 -25.11 -12.05 21.70
C ARG A 54 -24.13 -11.24 20.85
N MET A 55 -23.45 -10.30 21.52
CA MET A 55 -22.36 -9.56 20.88
C MET A 55 -21.24 -10.54 20.53
N SER A 56 -20.83 -10.60 19.25
CA SER A 56 -19.65 -11.37 18.83
C SER A 56 -18.40 -10.86 19.55
N GLU A 57 -17.55 -11.77 20.01
CA GLU A 57 -16.25 -11.44 20.62
C GLU A 57 -15.35 -10.60 19.69
N TRP A 58 -15.54 -10.72 18.38
CA TRP A 58 -14.79 -10.02 17.36
C TRP A 58 -15.22 -8.54 17.16
N GLN A 59 -16.28 -8.11 17.80
CA GLN A 59 -16.74 -6.70 17.72
C GLN A 59 -15.89 -5.75 18.56
N LYS A 60 -15.15 -6.27 19.54
CA LYS A 60 -14.24 -5.49 20.38
C LYS A 60 -12.85 -6.10 20.34
N VAL A 61 -11.91 -5.39 19.73
CA VAL A 61 -10.52 -5.85 19.61
C VAL A 61 -9.55 -4.79 20.13
N GLN A 62 -8.43 -5.25 20.65
CA GLN A 62 -7.37 -4.36 21.08
C GLN A 62 -6.73 -3.66 19.88
N CYS A 63 -6.53 -2.36 20.00
CA CYS A 63 -5.89 -1.54 18.98
C CYS A 63 -4.71 -0.76 19.57
N LYS A 64 -3.64 -0.61 18.81
CA LYS A 64 -2.61 0.37 19.11
C LYS A 64 -3.09 1.74 18.62
N VAL A 65 -3.31 2.67 19.54
CA VAL A 65 -3.73 4.04 19.21
C VAL A 65 -2.49 4.92 19.09
N VAL A 66 -2.25 5.44 17.90
CA VAL A 66 -1.21 6.45 17.65
C VAL A 66 -1.87 7.82 17.65
N ARG A 67 -1.24 8.81 18.25
CA ARG A 67 -1.75 10.18 18.37
C ARG A 67 -0.72 11.19 17.92
N ASN A 68 -1.16 12.42 17.69
CA ASN A 68 -0.29 13.56 17.40
C ASN A 68 0.54 13.39 16.11
N LEU A 69 -0.04 12.77 15.07
CA LEU A 69 0.55 12.71 13.75
C LEU A 69 -0.08 13.77 12.85
N THR A 70 0.77 14.46 12.08
CA THR A 70 0.35 15.26 10.93
C THR A 70 -0.19 14.33 9.80
N GLU A 71 -0.86 14.89 8.81
CA GLU A 71 -1.32 14.10 7.66
C GLU A 71 -0.15 13.42 6.94
N ASN A 72 0.98 14.11 6.81
CA ASN A 72 2.17 13.58 6.18
C ASN A 72 2.77 12.39 6.97
N GLU A 73 2.86 12.51 8.28
CA GLU A 73 3.33 11.42 9.15
C GLU A 73 2.41 10.20 9.10
N LYS A 74 1.10 10.38 8.97
CA LYS A 74 0.16 9.26 8.78
C LYS A 74 0.45 8.50 7.49
N VAL A 75 0.69 9.21 6.38
CA VAL A 75 1.03 8.58 5.09
C VAL A 75 2.35 7.82 5.19
N VAL A 76 3.40 8.43 5.77
CA VAL A 76 4.68 7.77 6.01
C VAL A 76 4.52 6.52 6.88
N TYR A 77 3.69 6.58 7.93
CA TYR A 77 3.41 5.44 8.79
C TYR A 77 2.73 4.29 8.02
N ILE A 78 1.71 4.61 7.22
CA ILE A 78 0.97 3.61 6.42
C ILE A 78 1.90 2.96 5.39
N ASP A 79 2.65 3.76 4.65
CA ASP A 79 3.56 3.25 3.61
C ASP A 79 4.70 2.44 4.23
N SER A 80 5.28 2.88 5.35
CA SER A 80 6.27 2.12 6.11
C SER A 80 5.74 0.75 6.55
N ALA A 81 4.54 0.72 7.13
CA ALA A 81 3.92 -0.54 7.59
C ALA A 81 3.65 -1.49 6.42
N ASN A 82 3.27 -0.99 5.24
CA ASN A 82 3.05 -1.78 4.05
C ASN A 82 4.37 -2.30 3.45
N LEU A 83 5.40 -1.47 3.43
CA LEU A 83 6.71 -1.83 2.89
C LEU A 83 7.47 -2.85 3.76
N GLN A 84 7.20 -2.88 5.08
CA GLN A 84 7.82 -3.82 6.04
C GLN A 84 7.24 -5.23 6.01
N VAL A 85 6.10 -5.46 5.37
CA VAL A 85 5.45 -6.79 5.37
C VAL A 85 6.39 -7.82 4.74
N ARG A 86 6.68 -8.90 5.49
CA ARG A 86 7.49 -10.04 5.01
C ARG A 86 6.84 -10.66 3.77
N GLY A 87 7.59 -10.72 2.67
CA GLY A 87 7.11 -11.19 1.37
C GLY A 87 6.77 -10.07 0.39
N GLY A 88 6.92 -8.82 0.81
CA GLY A 88 6.65 -7.64 0.00
C GLY A 88 5.17 -7.42 -0.29
N ILE A 89 4.87 -6.32 -0.92
CA ILE A 89 3.57 -6.10 -1.54
C ILE A 89 3.56 -6.98 -2.80
N SER A 90 2.63 -7.95 -2.88
CA SER A 90 2.53 -8.89 -4.01
C SER A 90 2.27 -8.18 -5.35
N ASN A 91 1.69 -6.98 -5.29
CA ASN A 91 1.43 -6.16 -6.48
C ASN A 91 2.54 -5.12 -6.65
N GLU A 92 3.32 -5.26 -7.72
CA GLU A 92 4.46 -4.40 -8.02
C GLU A 92 4.06 -2.92 -8.18
N ARG A 93 2.92 -2.64 -8.79
CA ARG A 93 2.35 -1.28 -8.91
C ARG A 93 2.17 -0.63 -7.54
N VAL A 94 1.50 -1.34 -6.62
CA VAL A 94 1.24 -0.83 -5.27
C VAL A 94 2.54 -0.59 -4.51
N MET A 95 3.52 -1.49 -4.67
CA MET A 95 4.85 -1.35 -4.08
C MET A 95 5.59 -0.12 -4.61
N ARG A 96 5.63 0.09 -5.93
CA ARG A 96 6.28 1.26 -6.54
C ARG A 96 5.64 2.57 -6.05
N GLN A 97 4.32 2.62 -6.04
CA GLN A 97 3.57 3.80 -5.58
C GLN A 97 3.81 4.08 -4.10
N ALA A 98 3.81 3.06 -3.25
CA ALA A 98 4.08 3.21 -1.82
C ALA A 98 5.52 3.68 -1.58
N ALA A 99 6.51 3.11 -2.28
CA ALA A 99 7.91 3.51 -2.18
C ALA A 99 8.12 4.98 -2.60
N ALA A 100 7.52 5.40 -3.71
CA ALA A 100 7.64 6.77 -4.19
C ALA A 100 6.97 7.77 -3.23
N ARG A 101 5.75 7.47 -2.75
CA ARG A 101 5.06 8.31 -1.76
C ARG A 101 5.84 8.40 -0.44
N PHE A 102 6.42 7.31 0.01
CA PHE A 102 7.24 7.30 1.22
C PHE A 102 8.42 8.26 1.09
N VAL A 103 9.19 8.18 -0.02
CA VAL A 103 10.31 9.08 -0.29
C VAL A 103 9.85 10.53 -0.40
N GLU A 104 8.79 10.80 -1.16
CA GLU A 104 8.24 12.15 -1.34
C GLU A 104 7.77 12.77 -0.01
N ASN A 105 7.11 12.00 0.84
CA ASN A 105 6.60 12.51 2.12
C ASN A 105 7.71 12.70 3.16
N LEU A 106 8.80 11.95 3.10
CA LEU A 106 9.98 12.22 3.92
C LEU A 106 10.72 13.52 3.52
N GLN A 107 10.55 14.00 2.31
CA GLN A 107 11.10 15.29 1.87
C GLN A 107 10.25 16.48 2.30
N LYS A 108 9.02 16.26 2.77
CA LYS A 108 8.11 17.30 3.28
C LYS A 108 8.20 17.44 4.80
N ALA A 109 7.68 18.55 5.33
CA ALA A 109 7.54 18.74 6.77
C ALA A 109 6.73 17.60 7.43
N PRO A 110 7.05 17.15 8.63
CA PRO A 110 8.09 17.71 9.53
C PRO A 110 9.51 17.14 9.28
N TYR A 111 9.68 16.16 8.39
CA TYR A 111 10.96 15.44 8.20
C TYR A 111 11.99 16.28 7.44
N ASN A 112 11.61 16.91 6.33
CA ASN A 112 12.44 17.77 5.48
C ASN A 112 13.77 17.11 5.06
N LEU A 113 13.77 15.80 4.80
CA LEU A 113 14.95 15.07 4.37
C LEU A 113 15.33 15.41 2.92
N SER A 114 16.61 15.35 2.60
CA SER A 114 17.06 15.35 1.22
C SER A 114 16.58 14.07 0.48
N ALA A 115 16.55 14.10 -0.84
CA ALA A 115 16.17 12.93 -1.64
C ALA A 115 17.06 11.70 -1.36
N ALA A 116 18.36 11.92 -1.09
CA ALA A 116 19.30 10.85 -0.77
C ALA A 116 19.01 10.21 0.60
N GLU A 117 18.71 11.03 1.62
CA GLU A 117 18.37 10.57 2.97
C GLU A 117 17.01 9.86 2.98
N ALA A 118 16.00 10.38 2.28
CA ALA A 118 14.69 9.76 2.16
C ALA A 118 14.79 8.38 1.47
N LYS A 119 15.61 8.27 0.42
CA LYS A 119 15.89 7.02 -0.27
C LYS A 119 16.66 6.02 0.61
N LYS A 120 17.59 6.50 1.43
CA LYS A 120 18.28 5.68 2.43
C LYS A 120 17.31 5.13 3.47
N ALA A 121 16.43 5.98 4.01
CA ALA A 121 15.40 5.56 4.95
C ALA A 121 14.45 4.50 4.35
N LEU A 122 14.08 4.64 3.07
CA LEU A 122 13.29 3.61 2.38
C LEU A 122 14.01 2.26 2.32
N LYS A 123 15.32 2.26 2.05
CA LYS A 123 16.12 1.02 2.01
C LYS A 123 16.26 0.34 3.38
N GLU A 124 16.21 1.11 4.45
CA GLU A 124 16.25 0.58 5.83
C GLU A 124 14.90 -0.03 6.24
N VAL A 125 13.80 0.53 5.77
CA VAL A 125 12.43 0.08 6.09
C VAL A 125 12.02 -1.12 5.26
N SER A 126 12.39 -1.17 3.99
CA SER A 126 11.95 -2.20 3.05
C SER A 126 12.81 -3.46 3.13
N PRO A 127 12.23 -4.66 3.13
CA PRO A 127 12.97 -5.93 3.03
C PRO A 127 13.57 -6.19 1.64
N LEU A 128 13.27 -5.34 0.66
CA LEU A 128 13.76 -5.47 -0.71
C LEU A 128 15.21 -5.02 -0.81
N ASN A 129 15.96 -5.64 -1.72
CA ASN A 129 17.33 -5.19 -1.97
C ASN A 129 17.36 -3.81 -2.64
N SER A 130 18.47 -3.08 -2.43
CA SER A 130 18.67 -1.72 -2.94
C SER A 130 18.41 -1.59 -4.45
N ARG A 131 18.86 -2.56 -5.24
CA ARG A 131 18.69 -2.54 -6.70
C ARG A 131 17.22 -2.62 -7.12
N THR A 132 16.44 -3.45 -6.44
CA THR A 132 14.99 -3.56 -6.67
C THR A 132 14.26 -2.25 -6.34
N ILE A 133 14.63 -1.60 -5.23
CA ILE A 133 14.09 -0.30 -4.82
C ILE A 133 14.45 0.77 -5.84
N ASP A 134 15.71 0.84 -6.24
CA ASP A 134 16.19 1.84 -7.20
C ASP A 134 15.44 1.73 -8.52
N LYS A 135 15.30 0.51 -9.06
CA LYS A 135 14.54 0.25 -10.28
C LYS A 135 13.06 0.62 -10.15
N ALA A 136 12.44 0.27 -9.02
CA ALA A 136 11.04 0.59 -8.75
C ALA A 136 10.81 2.12 -8.71
N LEU A 137 11.70 2.87 -8.08
CA LEU A 137 11.65 4.33 -8.05
C LEU A 137 11.86 4.93 -9.44
N SER A 138 12.84 4.44 -10.21
CA SER A 138 13.07 4.93 -11.58
C SER A 138 11.87 4.66 -12.49
N ILE A 139 11.27 3.48 -12.45
CA ILE A 139 10.03 3.20 -13.20
C ILE A 139 8.90 4.14 -12.77
N GLN A 140 8.76 4.40 -11.47
CA GLN A 140 7.69 5.26 -10.97
C GLN A 140 7.87 6.73 -11.34
N ASN A 141 9.11 7.24 -11.32
CA ASN A 141 9.40 8.67 -11.43
C ASN A 141 9.85 9.07 -12.84
N ASP A 142 10.62 8.22 -13.54
CA ASP A 142 11.33 8.58 -14.74
C ASP A 142 10.72 7.95 -16.01
N LEU A 143 9.85 6.92 -15.85
CA LEU A 143 9.17 6.31 -16.99
C LEU A 143 7.97 7.15 -17.42
N ASN A 144 7.79 7.30 -18.74
CA ASN A 144 6.63 7.96 -19.33
C ASN A 144 5.31 7.39 -18.74
N PRO A 145 4.33 8.25 -18.37
CA PRO A 145 3.09 7.82 -17.72
C PRO A 145 2.29 6.77 -18.51
N ASP A 146 2.28 6.86 -19.85
CA ASP A 146 1.57 5.89 -20.68
C ASP A 146 2.26 4.52 -20.71
N LEU A 147 3.60 4.48 -20.79
CA LEU A 147 4.35 3.22 -20.65
C LEU A 147 4.15 2.60 -19.26
N ARG A 148 4.10 3.43 -18.22
CA ARG A 148 3.82 2.97 -16.86
C ARG A 148 2.40 2.41 -16.73
N ARG A 149 1.40 3.03 -17.39
CA ARG A 149 0.04 2.50 -17.45
C ARG A 149 0.01 1.14 -18.14
N LEU A 150 0.67 0.98 -19.28
CA LEU A 150 0.77 -0.30 -20.00
C LEU A 150 1.46 -1.40 -19.16
N LEU A 151 2.43 -1.04 -18.33
CA LEU A 151 3.00 -1.96 -17.34
C LEU A 151 1.98 -2.34 -16.26
N ASP A 152 1.20 -1.37 -15.77
CA ASP A 152 0.20 -1.60 -14.73
C ASP A 152 -1.00 -2.44 -15.23
N GLU A 153 -1.26 -2.43 -16.54
CA GLU A 153 -2.25 -3.23 -17.26
C GLU A 153 -1.69 -4.58 -17.77
N GLU A 154 -0.44 -4.90 -17.41
CA GLU A 154 0.27 -6.13 -17.78
C GLU A 154 0.51 -6.30 -19.30
N PHE A 155 0.34 -5.24 -20.08
CA PHE A 155 0.66 -5.23 -21.52
C PHE A 155 2.16 -5.15 -21.78
N LEU A 156 2.91 -4.46 -20.92
CA LEU A 156 4.37 -4.45 -20.89
C LEU A 156 4.86 -5.13 -19.62
N ASN A 157 6.00 -5.79 -19.71
CA ASN A 157 6.67 -6.33 -18.55
C ASN A 157 7.74 -5.36 -18.01
N ARG A 158 8.22 -5.64 -16.79
CA ARG A 158 9.20 -4.80 -16.10
C ARG A 158 10.52 -4.67 -16.88
N ALA A 159 11.01 -5.75 -17.50
CA ALA A 159 12.29 -5.74 -18.22
C ALA A 159 12.22 -4.82 -19.45
N GLU A 160 11.10 -4.82 -20.15
CA GLU A 160 10.83 -3.89 -21.24
C GLU A 160 10.84 -2.45 -20.76
N CYS A 161 10.13 -2.15 -19.65
CA CYS A 161 10.11 -0.82 -19.06
C CYS A 161 11.51 -0.34 -18.62
N GLU A 162 12.36 -1.22 -18.07
CA GLU A 162 13.75 -0.91 -17.75
C GLU A 162 14.58 -0.56 -19.00
N THR A 163 14.22 -1.09 -20.15
CA THR A 163 14.87 -0.71 -21.42
C THR A 163 14.45 0.69 -21.86
N TYR A 164 13.18 1.04 -21.73
CA TYR A 164 12.69 2.37 -22.08
C TYR A 164 13.22 3.48 -21.18
N LEU A 165 13.59 3.22 -19.93
CA LEU A 165 14.24 4.18 -19.05
C LEU A 165 15.59 4.71 -19.60
N ARG A 166 16.20 4.05 -20.59
CA ARG A 166 17.44 4.51 -21.25
C ARG A 166 17.19 5.52 -22.36
N LEU A 167 15.93 5.69 -22.76
CA LEU A 167 15.52 6.60 -23.81
C LEU A 167 15.17 7.97 -23.21
N THR A 168 15.24 9.00 -24.03
CA THR A 168 14.72 10.32 -23.70
C THR A 168 13.20 10.27 -23.50
N LEU A 169 12.64 11.22 -22.76
CA LEU A 169 11.17 11.29 -22.54
C LEU A 169 10.40 11.39 -23.88
N GLU A 170 11.00 12.03 -24.89
CA GLU A 170 10.40 12.15 -26.23
C GLU A 170 10.35 10.82 -26.98
N GLU A 171 11.43 10.04 -26.90
CA GLU A 171 11.49 8.69 -27.45
C GLU A 171 10.54 7.75 -26.73
N GLN A 172 10.48 7.83 -25.37
CA GLN A 172 9.51 7.08 -24.59
C GLN A 172 8.07 7.40 -24.97
N ALA A 173 7.74 8.69 -25.22
CA ALA A 173 6.40 9.09 -25.66
C ALA A 173 6.06 8.54 -27.07
N ARG A 174 7.02 8.51 -27.98
CA ARG A 174 6.87 7.87 -29.31
C ARG A 174 6.61 6.36 -29.19
N ALA A 175 7.37 5.68 -28.34
CA ALA A 175 7.18 4.24 -28.07
C ALA A 175 5.77 4.00 -27.46
N ALA A 176 5.37 4.79 -26.47
CA ALA A 176 4.05 4.69 -25.86
C ALA A 176 2.93 4.81 -26.86
N ALA A 177 3.02 5.80 -27.78
CA ALA A 177 2.01 6.00 -28.81
C ALA A 177 1.84 4.79 -29.77
N VAL A 178 2.91 4.06 -30.04
CA VAL A 178 2.87 2.82 -30.83
C VAL A 178 2.15 1.71 -30.06
N PHE A 179 2.53 1.49 -28.80
CA PHE A 179 1.90 0.43 -27.96
C PHE A 179 0.42 0.70 -27.70
N LEU A 180 0.02 1.94 -27.48
CA LEU A 180 -1.39 2.29 -27.29
C LEU A 180 -2.22 1.99 -28.55
N LYS A 181 -1.66 2.18 -29.74
CA LYS A 181 -2.34 1.79 -30.99
C LYS A 181 -2.48 0.28 -31.09
N ILE A 182 -1.45 -0.48 -30.73
CA ILE A 182 -1.49 -1.95 -30.75
C ILE A 182 -2.51 -2.46 -29.71
N ALA A 183 -2.46 -1.96 -28.49
CA ALA A 183 -3.41 -2.33 -27.42
C ALA A 183 -4.87 -2.00 -27.77
N ALA A 184 -5.12 -0.99 -28.60
CA ALA A 184 -6.45 -0.66 -29.08
C ALA A 184 -6.98 -1.60 -30.20
N LEU A 185 -6.09 -2.39 -30.81
CA LEU A 185 -6.45 -3.35 -31.86
C LEU A 185 -6.73 -4.76 -31.31
N ASP A 186 -6.32 -5.02 -30.08
CA ASP A 186 -6.47 -6.32 -29.39
C ASP A 186 -7.24 -6.09 -28.08
N PRO A 187 -8.59 -6.01 -28.12
CA PRO A 187 -9.44 -5.70 -26.99
C PRO A 187 -9.64 -6.89 -26.04
#